data_2d686af16887b0c62c5028480d565807
#
_entry.id   2d686af16887b0c62c5028480d565807
#
_cell.length_a   1.000
_cell.length_b   1.000
_cell.length_c   1.000
_cell.angle_alpha   90.00
_cell.angle_beta   90.00
_cell.angle_gamma   90.00
#
_symmetry.space_group_name_H-M   'P 1'
#
loop_
_entity.id
_entity.type
_entity.pdbx_description
1 polymer ?
#
loop_
_entity_poly.entity_id
_entity_poly.type
_entity_poly.pdbx_seq_one_letter_code
_entity_poly.pdbx_strand_id
1 'polypeptide(L)'
;VSMIQSIYHEFGSGVVLRESGINWQNRGASFSLVPGHINALAPGKKPFHTLNPALALLEDGRTLVYGNMGGDGQPQSQSAVFTRTVVQGMDPQAAVSAPRWLLGRTWGESSDTLKLEGRFPAATVEALRARGHAVDVLGDFDETFGHAGCIVRSPDGTFEGGFDPRSDGAVAAY
;
A
#
# COMPACT_ATOMS: atom_id res chain seq x y z
N VAL A 1 16.93 -0.09 -2.65
CA VAL A 1 16.38 -0.61 -1.39
C VAL A 1 14.92 -0.24 -1.31
N SER A 2 14.05 -1.20 -0.97
CA SER A 2 12.66 -0.95 -0.59
C SER A 2 12.55 -1.12 0.91
N MET A 3 12.08 -0.11 1.61
CA MET A 3 11.98 -0.12 3.07
C MET A 3 10.65 0.50 3.51
N ILE A 4 9.97 -0.16 4.41
CA ILE A 4 8.77 0.34 5.08
C ILE A 4 8.96 0.25 6.58
N GLN A 5 8.65 1.32 7.29
CA GLN A 5 8.60 1.36 8.74
C GLN A 5 7.18 1.70 9.19
N SER A 6 6.72 1.06 10.25
CA SER A 6 5.42 1.32 10.87
C SER A 6 5.42 0.84 12.31
N ILE A 7 4.67 1.50 13.14
CA ILE A 7 4.37 1.08 14.52
C ILE A 7 3.01 0.35 14.63
N TYR A 8 2.34 0.11 13.50
CA TYR A 8 1.07 -0.58 13.30
C TYR A 8 -0.14 0.33 13.54
N HIS A 9 -0.72 0.40 14.73
CA HIS A 9 -1.77 1.39 15.05
C HIS A 9 -1.14 2.75 15.41
N GLU A 10 -1.95 3.81 15.39
CA GLU A 10 -1.54 5.13 15.85
C GLU A 10 -0.91 5.03 17.24
N PHE A 11 0.19 5.72 17.45
CA PHE A 11 0.97 5.67 18.70
C PHE A 11 1.55 4.28 19.07
N GLY A 12 1.37 3.26 18.24
CA GLY A 12 1.86 1.91 18.51
C GLY A 12 1.31 1.35 19.83
N SER A 13 2.19 0.87 20.70
CA SER A 13 1.81 0.40 22.04
C SER A 13 1.65 1.52 23.06
N GLY A 14 1.97 2.77 22.73
CA GLY A 14 2.07 3.88 23.67
C GLY A 14 3.28 3.81 24.61
N VAL A 15 4.15 2.81 24.47
CA VAL A 15 5.35 2.63 25.29
C VAL A 15 6.57 3.19 24.56
N VAL A 16 7.26 4.11 25.20
CA VAL A 16 8.58 4.59 24.75
C VAL A 16 9.65 3.92 25.57
N LEU A 17 10.58 3.26 24.89
CA LEU A 17 11.71 2.60 25.53
C LEU A 17 12.68 3.65 26.06
N ARG A 18 12.88 3.66 27.39
CA ARG A 18 13.60 4.72 28.10
C ARG A 18 15.02 4.96 27.60
N GLU A 19 15.75 3.88 27.30
CA GLU A 19 17.17 3.97 26.92
C GLU A 19 17.38 4.39 25.46
N SER A 20 16.49 4.00 24.55
CA SER A 20 16.64 4.25 23.10
C SER A 20 15.73 5.35 22.55
N GLY A 21 14.71 5.77 23.32
CA GLY A 21 13.68 6.70 22.85
C GLY A 21 12.75 6.11 21.80
N ILE A 22 12.83 4.80 21.52
CA ILE A 22 12.01 4.14 20.51
C ILE A 22 10.58 4.02 21.00
N ASN A 23 9.63 4.53 20.21
CA ASN A 23 8.21 4.23 20.39
C ASN A 23 7.94 2.80 19.94
N TRP A 24 7.50 1.94 20.86
CA TRP A 24 7.33 0.52 20.61
C TRP A 24 6.07 0.23 19.79
N GLN A 25 6.22 -0.55 18.76
CA GLN A 25 5.11 -0.98 17.91
C GLN A 25 4.14 -1.92 18.66
N ASN A 26 2.89 -2.01 18.21
CA ASN A 26 1.87 -2.87 18.83
C ASN A 26 1.43 -4.06 17.97
N ARG A 27 2.29 -4.61 17.12
CA ARG A 27 1.95 -5.76 16.25
C ARG A 27 1.58 -7.03 17.01
N GLY A 28 1.86 -7.10 18.30
CA GLY A 28 1.37 -8.16 19.18
C GLY A 28 -0.16 -8.32 19.15
N ALA A 29 -0.90 -7.27 18.80
CA ALA A 29 -2.35 -7.32 18.60
C ALA A 29 -2.78 -8.27 17.46
N SER A 30 -1.86 -8.65 16.57
CA SER A 30 -2.11 -9.63 15.50
C SER A 30 -2.07 -11.10 15.96
N PHE A 31 -1.66 -11.37 17.19
CA PHE A 31 -1.74 -12.74 17.74
C PHE A 31 -3.17 -13.10 18.10
N SER A 32 -3.50 -14.38 17.91
CA SER A 32 -4.74 -14.97 18.41
C SER A 32 -4.50 -15.60 19.78
N LEU A 33 -5.48 -15.46 20.67
CA LEU A 33 -5.51 -16.17 21.95
C LEU A 33 -6.25 -17.50 21.86
N VAL A 34 -6.78 -17.85 20.69
CA VAL A 34 -7.47 -19.13 20.46
C VAL A 34 -6.43 -20.24 20.31
N PRO A 35 -6.47 -21.29 21.15
CA PRO A 35 -5.58 -22.42 21.04
C PRO A 35 -5.68 -23.11 19.66
N GLY A 36 -4.54 -23.44 19.07
CA GLY A 36 -4.47 -24.10 17.75
C GLY A 36 -4.66 -23.17 16.55
N HIS A 37 -4.96 -21.90 16.75
CA HIS A 37 -5.00 -20.94 15.64
C HIS A 37 -3.59 -20.74 15.05
N ILE A 38 -3.49 -20.56 13.72
CA ILE A 38 -2.21 -20.37 13.04
C ILE A 38 -1.40 -19.21 13.62
N ASN A 39 -2.07 -18.14 14.07
CA ASN A 39 -1.45 -17.00 14.73
C ASN A 39 -1.54 -17.05 16.25
N ALA A 40 -1.71 -18.24 16.86
CA ALA A 40 -1.74 -18.34 18.32
C ALA A 40 -0.43 -17.83 18.93
N LEU A 41 -0.53 -17.08 20.03
CA LEU A 41 0.62 -16.56 20.77
C LEU A 41 1.48 -17.72 21.28
N ALA A 42 2.77 -17.66 21.03
CA ALA A 42 3.75 -18.63 21.51
C ALA A 42 5.13 -17.97 21.71
N PRO A 43 5.95 -18.47 22.63
CA PRO A 43 7.32 -17.98 22.82
C PRO A 43 8.13 -18.04 21.52
N GLY A 44 8.91 -17.00 21.24
CA GLY A 44 9.76 -16.90 20.05
C GLY A 44 9.05 -16.69 18.72
N LYS A 45 7.71 -16.69 18.71
CA LYS A 45 6.91 -16.51 17.50
C LYS A 45 6.79 -15.03 17.14
N LYS A 46 6.99 -14.70 15.86
CA LYS A 46 6.71 -13.36 15.34
C LYS A 46 5.21 -13.22 15.06
N PRO A 47 4.62 -12.03 15.32
CA PRO A 47 3.24 -11.75 14.93
C PRO A 47 3.08 -11.75 13.41
N PHE A 48 1.85 -11.84 12.92
CA PHE A 48 1.53 -11.60 11.52
C PHE A 48 2.06 -10.23 11.09
N HIS A 49 2.74 -10.18 9.96
CA HIS A 49 3.42 -8.97 9.50
C HIS A 49 2.70 -8.39 8.28
N THR A 50 2.41 -7.09 8.33
CA THR A 50 1.63 -6.37 7.30
C THR A 50 2.48 -5.48 6.41
N LEU A 51 3.79 -5.36 6.67
CA LEU A 51 4.71 -4.58 5.85
C LEU A 51 5.22 -5.43 4.70
N ASN A 52 5.11 -4.91 3.49
CA ASN A 52 5.46 -5.61 2.26
C ASN A 52 6.22 -4.70 1.29
N PRO A 53 7.45 -4.25 1.69
CA PRO A 53 8.32 -3.54 0.77
C PRO A 53 8.64 -4.46 -0.42
N ALA A 54 8.40 -3.99 -1.63
CA ALA A 54 8.50 -4.80 -2.82
C ALA A 54 9.68 -4.39 -3.72
N LEU A 55 10.24 -5.39 -4.40
CA LEU A 55 11.27 -5.23 -5.40
C LEU A 55 11.01 -6.22 -6.52
N ALA A 56 11.05 -5.76 -7.76
CA ALA A 56 10.97 -6.61 -8.95
C ALA A 56 12.22 -6.45 -9.80
N LEU A 57 12.78 -7.58 -10.23
CA LEU A 57 13.82 -7.67 -11.24
C LEU A 57 13.14 -8.08 -12.55
N LEU A 58 13.15 -7.22 -13.55
CA LEU A 58 12.42 -7.41 -14.79
C LEU A 58 13.33 -8.07 -15.84
N GLU A 59 12.74 -8.81 -16.77
CA GLU A 59 13.47 -9.52 -17.82
C GLU A 59 14.26 -8.60 -18.76
N ASP A 60 13.79 -7.35 -18.91
CA ASP A 60 14.47 -6.31 -19.70
C ASP A 60 15.65 -5.64 -18.97
N GLY A 61 16.00 -6.12 -17.79
CA GLY A 61 17.10 -5.62 -16.95
C GLY A 61 16.74 -4.43 -16.07
N ARG A 62 15.52 -3.93 -16.14
CA ARG A 62 15.07 -2.89 -15.18
C ARG A 62 14.87 -3.48 -13.80
N THR A 63 15.05 -2.64 -12.79
CA THR A 63 14.69 -2.95 -11.41
C THR A 63 13.63 -1.95 -10.95
N LEU A 64 12.50 -2.46 -10.49
CA LEU A 64 11.43 -1.65 -9.88
C LEU A 64 11.45 -1.85 -8.37
N VAL A 65 11.60 -0.76 -7.62
CA VAL A 65 11.43 -0.70 -6.17
C VAL A 65 10.13 0.04 -5.89
N TYR A 66 9.22 -0.58 -5.15
CA TYR A 66 7.92 0.01 -4.90
C TYR A 66 7.36 -0.38 -3.54
N GLY A 67 6.42 0.38 -3.07
CA GLY A 67 5.75 0.13 -1.81
C GLY A 67 4.57 1.07 -1.62
N ASN A 68 3.78 0.77 -0.61
CA ASN A 68 2.56 1.52 -0.34
C ASN A 68 2.20 1.46 1.14
N MET A 69 1.84 2.60 1.74
CA MET A 69 1.05 2.64 2.94
C MET A 69 -0.43 2.41 2.56
N GLY A 70 -1.19 1.70 3.35
CA GLY A 70 -2.60 1.49 3.04
C GLY A 70 -3.23 0.30 3.75
N GLY A 71 -2.72 -0.13 4.89
CA GLY A 71 -3.31 -1.20 5.70
C GLY A 71 -3.69 -2.44 4.88
N ASP A 72 -4.93 -2.89 4.98
CA ASP A 72 -5.44 -4.06 4.26
C ASP A 72 -5.57 -3.83 2.73
N GLY A 73 -5.56 -2.59 2.27
CA GLY A 73 -5.57 -2.21 0.86
C GLY A 73 -4.23 -2.31 0.14
N GLN A 74 -3.12 -2.52 0.86
CA GLN A 74 -1.77 -2.54 0.27
C GLN A 74 -1.62 -3.51 -0.92
N PRO A 75 -2.11 -4.77 -0.87
CA PRO A 75 -1.98 -5.69 -2.00
C PRO A 75 -2.64 -5.16 -3.27
N GLN A 76 -3.79 -4.50 -3.13
CA GLN A 76 -4.56 -3.97 -4.26
C GLN A 76 -3.85 -2.77 -4.90
N SER A 77 -3.41 -1.81 -4.10
CA SER A 77 -2.72 -0.62 -4.56
C SER A 77 -1.32 -0.92 -5.11
N GLN A 78 -0.56 -1.83 -4.48
CA GLN A 78 0.73 -2.27 -5.02
C GLN A 78 0.57 -2.99 -6.36
N SER A 79 -0.42 -3.88 -6.49
CA SER A 79 -0.72 -4.55 -7.76
C SER A 79 -1.09 -3.55 -8.85
N ALA A 80 -1.86 -2.51 -8.52
CA ALA A 80 -2.21 -1.47 -9.47
C ALA A 80 -0.99 -0.69 -9.95
N VAL A 81 -0.10 -0.26 -9.05
CA VAL A 81 1.14 0.45 -9.41
C VAL A 81 2.06 -0.43 -10.26
N PHE A 82 2.26 -1.69 -9.83
CA PHE A 82 3.08 -2.65 -10.58
C PHE A 82 2.55 -2.86 -12.00
N THR A 83 1.25 -3.16 -12.14
CA THR A 83 0.63 -3.41 -13.45
C THR A 83 0.76 -2.21 -14.38
N ARG A 84 0.54 -1.00 -13.85
CA ARG A 84 0.66 0.23 -14.63
C ARG A 84 2.08 0.48 -15.10
N THR A 85 3.05 0.31 -14.21
CA THR A 85 4.45 0.56 -14.54
C THR A 85 5.03 -0.52 -15.46
N VAL A 86 4.76 -1.80 -15.18
CA VAL A 86 5.42 -2.93 -15.86
C VAL A 86 4.64 -3.39 -17.07
N VAL A 87 3.31 -3.54 -16.95
CA VAL A 87 2.48 -4.13 -18.02
C VAL A 87 1.96 -3.06 -18.98
N GLN A 88 1.54 -1.90 -18.44
CA GLN A 88 0.99 -0.80 -19.25
C GLN A 88 2.08 0.20 -19.69
N GLY A 89 3.30 0.11 -19.19
CA GLY A 89 4.41 0.98 -19.56
C GLY A 89 4.24 2.44 -19.14
N MET A 90 3.44 2.71 -18.13
CA MET A 90 3.29 4.07 -17.60
C MET A 90 4.58 4.50 -16.89
N ASP A 91 4.93 5.79 -17.00
CA ASP A 91 5.99 6.35 -16.17
C ASP A 91 5.64 6.25 -14.67
N PRO A 92 6.65 6.22 -13.78
CA PRO A 92 6.41 6.04 -12.33
C PRO A 92 5.43 7.05 -11.73
N GLN A 93 5.55 8.34 -12.10
CA GLN A 93 4.67 9.37 -11.54
C GLN A 93 3.22 9.23 -12.04
N ALA A 94 3.03 8.94 -13.32
CA ALA A 94 1.71 8.67 -13.87
C ALA A 94 1.07 7.42 -13.22
N ALA A 95 1.86 6.36 -13.02
CA ALA A 95 1.39 5.11 -12.40
C ALA A 95 0.88 5.31 -10.98
N VAL A 96 1.61 6.07 -10.13
CA VAL A 96 1.17 6.34 -8.75
C VAL A 96 0.05 7.38 -8.68
N SER A 97 0.00 8.33 -9.61
CA SER A 97 -1.03 9.38 -9.66
C SER A 97 -2.37 8.89 -10.20
N ALA A 98 -2.40 7.83 -10.99
CA ALA A 98 -3.62 7.32 -11.61
C ALA A 98 -4.70 6.94 -10.58
N PRO A 99 -6.00 7.06 -10.93
CA PRO A 99 -7.10 6.76 -10.03
C PRO A 99 -6.98 5.35 -9.44
N ARG A 100 -7.25 5.21 -8.14
CA ARG A 100 -7.22 3.91 -7.46
C ARG A 100 -8.59 3.44 -7.04
N TRP A 101 -8.66 2.16 -6.77
CA TRP A 101 -9.83 1.44 -6.27
C TRP A 101 -9.44 0.62 -5.04
N LEU A 102 -10.42 0.30 -4.22
CA LEU A 102 -10.27 -0.52 -3.03
C LEU A 102 -11.52 -1.34 -2.80
N LEU A 103 -11.40 -2.64 -2.83
CA LEU A 103 -12.46 -3.53 -2.34
C LEU A 103 -12.25 -3.74 -0.84
N GLY A 104 -13.29 -3.42 -0.06
CA GLY A 104 -13.20 -3.54 1.38
C GLY A 104 -12.71 -2.27 2.07
N ARG A 105 -11.71 -2.41 2.94
CA ARG A 105 -11.21 -1.31 3.78
C ARG A 105 -9.69 -1.17 3.71
N THR A 106 -9.20 -0.01 4.07
CA THR A 106 -7.78 0.24 4.38
C THR A 106 -7.56 0.09 5.89
N TRP A 107 -8.41 0.72 6.68
CA TRP A 107 -8.51 0.64 8.15
C TRP A 107 -9.97 0.85 8.57
N GLY A 108 -10.23 0.80 9.87
CA GLY A 108 -11.57 1.01 10.42
C GLY A 108 -12.45 -0.23 10.34
N GLU A 109 -13.76 -0.04 10.23
CA GLU A 109 -14.76 -1.10 10.18
C GLU A 109 -14.70 -1.90 8.87
N SER A 110 -15.10 -3.16 8.93
CA SER A 110 -15.18 -4.01 7.74
C SER A 110 -16.22 -3.47 6.75
N SER A 111 -15.91 -3.56 5.48
CA SER A 111 -16.76 -3.11 4.39
C SER A 111 -16.59 -4.03 3.19
N ASP A 112 -17.68 -4.35 2.50
CA ASP A 112 -17.70 -5.15 1.27
C ASP A 112 -17.89 -4.28 0.03
N THR A 113 -17.88 -2.95 0.17
CA THR A 113 -18.07 -2.05 -0.96
C THR A 113 -16.80 -1.90 -1.78
N LEU A 114 -16.98 -1.72 -3.09
CA LEU A 114 -15.92 -1.33 -4.01
C LEU A 114 -15.81 0.21 -4.02
N LYS A 115 -14.78 0.72 -3.43
CA LYS A 115 -14.48 2.16 -3.43
C LYS A 115 -13.71 2.54 -4.67
N LEU A 116 -14.11 3.62 -5.31
CA LEU A 116 -13.44 4.21 -6.47
C LEU A 116 -13.14 5.67 -6.21
N GLU A 117 -11.98 6.16 -6.64
CA GLU A 117 -11.76 7.60 -6.69
C GLU A 117 -12.69 8.30 -7.70
N GLY A 118 -13.09 9.52 -7.42
CA GLY A 118 -13.96 10.33 -8.27
C GLY A 118 -13.42 10.60 -9.67
N ARG A 119 -12.12 10.38 -9.88
CA ARG A 119 -11.43 10.53 -11.17
C ARG A 119 -11.64 9.37 -12.15
N PHE A 120 -12.34 8.30 -11.75
CA PHE A 120 -12.76 7.26 -12.71
C PHE A 120 -13.85 7.80 -13.63
N PRO A 121 -13.84 7.42 -14.93
CA PRO A 121 -14.96 7.77 -15.84
C PRO A 121 -16.31 7.27 -15.31
N ALA A 122 -17.34 8.11 -15.38
CA ALA A 122 -18.68 7.75 -14.93
C ALA A 122 -19.18 6.43 -15.58
N ALA A 123 -18.86 6.21 -16.85
CA ALA A 123 -19.20 4.97 -17.54
C ALA A 123 -18.58 3.72 -16.89
N THR A 124 -17.37 3.83 -16.30
CA THR A 124 -16.72 2.73 -15.56
C THR A 124 -17.49 2.44 -14.27
N VAL A 125 -17.87 3.49 -13.54
CA VAL A 125 -18.65 3.37 -12.30
C VAL A 125 -19.98 2.67 -12.57
N GLU A 126 -20.73 3.11 -13.59
CA GLU A 126 -22.01 2.54 -13.95
C GLU A 126 -21.87 1.08 -14.46
N ALA A 127 -20.83 0.78 -15.23
CA ALA A 127 -20.58 -0.58 -15.68
C ALA A 127 -20.29 -1.55 -14.52
N LEU A 128 -19.60 -1.09 -13.47
CA LEU A 128 -19.34 -1.88 -12.26
C LEU A 128 -20.62 -2.10 -11.46
N ARG A 129 -21.44 -1.06 -11.29
CA ARG A 129 -22.77 -1.16 -10.64
C ARG A 129 -23.67 -2.13 -11.38
N ALA A 130 -23.73 -2.04 -12.71
CA ALA A 130 -24.51 -2.96 -13.54
C ALA A 130 -24.07 -4.43 -13.43
N ARG A 131 -22.83 -4.67 -13.05
CA ARG A 131 -22.27 -6.01 -12.76
C ARG A 131 -22.52 -6.48 -11.33
N GLY A 132 -23.23 -5.71 -10.52
CA GLY A 132 -23.62 -6.07 -9.16
C GLY A 132 -22.64 -5.63 -8.06
N HIS A 133 -21.67 -4.80 -8.37
CA HIS A 133 -20.81 -4.23 -7.33
C HIS A 133 -21.55 -3.11 -6.58
N ALA A 134 -21.48 -3.15 -5.23
CA ALA A 134 -21.81 -2.02 -4.39
C ALA A 134 -20.66 -1.00 -4.49
N VAL A 135 -20.85 0.07 -5.27
CA VAL A 135 -19.79 1.04 -5.57
C VAL A 135 -19.98 2.33 -4.79
N ASP A 136 -18.98 2.67 -3.99
CA ASP A 136 -18.83 3.98 -3.35
C ASP A 136 -17.81 4.82 -4.15
N VAL A 137 -18.20 6.03 -4.53
CA VAL A 137 -17.29 6.97 -5.18
C VAL A 137 -16.82 7.97 -4.13
N LEU A 138 -15.51 8.00 -3.88
CA LEU A 138 -14.87 8.90 -2.91
C LEU A 138 -14.27 10.12 -3.60
N GLY A 139 -13.64 11.00 -2.82
CA GLY A 139 -12.95 12.17 -3.33
C GLY A 139 -11.80 11.87 -4.28
N ASP A 140 -11.35 12.91 -4.99
CA ASP A 140 -10.14 12.83 -5.80
C ASP A 140 -8.91 12.78 -4.87
N PHE A 141 -7.96 11.90 -5.18
CA PHE A 141 -6.75 11.72 -4.38
C PHE A 141 -7.02 11.44 -2.89
N ASP A 142 -8.05 10.65 -2.61
CA ASP A 142 -8.45 10.30 -1.24
C ASP A 142 -7.41 9.37 -0.59
N GLU A 143 -7.00 9.69 0.64
CA GLU A 143 -5.98 8.92 1.38
C GLU A 143 -6.39 7.48 1.69
N THR A 144 -7.70 7.17 1.66
CA THR A 144 -8.22 5.81 1.82
C THR A 144 -7.58 4.82 0.84
N PHE A 145 -7.14 5.28 -0.33
CA PHE A 145 -6.47 4.44 -1.33
C PHE A 145 -4.95 4.26 -1.08
N GLY A 146 -4.46 4.70 0.06
CA GLY A 146 -3.08 4.56 0.49
C GLY A 146 -2.11 5.50 -0.23
N HIS A 147 -0.86 5.49 0.22
CA HIS A 147 0.21 6.34 -0.30
C HIS A 147 1.29 5.47 -0.93
N ALA A 148 1.49 5.58 -2.23
CA ALA A 148 2.42 4.77 -2.98
C ALA A 148 3.68 5.53 -3.38
N GLY A 149 4.76 4.79 -3.56
CA GLY A 149 5.97 5.29 -4.17
C GLY A 149 6.64 4.22 -5.00
N CYS A 150 7.28 4.59 -6.07
CA CYS A 150 8.10 3.67 -6.85
C CYS A 150 9.30 4.35 -7.48
N ILE A 151 10.36 3.56 -7.70
CA ILE A 151 11.55 3.97 -8.44
C ILE A 151 11.87 2.85 -9.42
N VAL A 152 12.06 3.20 -10.68
CA VAL A 152 12.58 2.34 -11.73
C VAL A 152 14.04 2.69 -11.96
N ARG A 153 14.93 1.69 -11.93
CA ARG A 153 16.30 1.80 -12.41
C ARG A 153 16.42 1.09 -13.73
N SER A 154 16.82 1.79 -14.75
CA SER A 154 17.09 1.27 -16.08
C SER A 154 18.50 0.64 -16.19
N PRO A 155 18.75 -0.26 -17.18
CA PRO A 155 20.06 -0.89 -17.37
C PRO A 155 21.20 0.10 -17.61
N ASP A 156 20.93 1.25 -18.20
CA ASP A 156 21.91 2.32 -18.44
C ASP A 156 22.26 3.12 -17.17
N GLY A 157 21.63 2.80 -16.04
CA GLY A 157 21.83 3.46 -14.76
C GLY A 157 20.90 4.62 -14.47
N THR A 158 20.02 4.99 -15.40
CA THR A 158 19.01 6.05 -15.19
C THR A 158 17.99 5.63 -14.14
N PHE A 159 17.57 6.58 -13.31
CA PHE A 159 16.51 6.42 -12.33
C PHE A 159 15.33 7.32 -12.64
N GLU A 160 14.14 6.74 -12.56
CA GLU A 160 12.87 7.47 -12.65
C GLU A 160 12.07 7.17 -11.40
N GLY A 161 11.49 8.18 -10.76
CA GLY A 161 10.74 8.02 -9.53
C GLY A 161 9.36 8.68 -9.61
N GLY A 162 8.42 8.10 -8.87
CA GLY A 162 7.10 8.66 -8.67
C GLY A 162 6.69 8.56 -7.20
N PHE A 163 6.09 9.62 -6.68
CA PHE A 163 5.53 9.65 -5.34
C PHE A 163 4.08 10.11 -5.35
N ASP A 164 3.32 9.61 -4.40
CA ASP A 164 1.87 9.72 -4.37
C ASP A 164 1.38 11.13 -4.07
N PRO A 165 0.56 11.73 -4.94
CA PRO A 165 -0.05 13.03 -4.65
C PRO A 165 -1.09 13.00 -3.51
N ARG A 166 -1.41 11.80 -2.95
CA ARG A 166 -2.29 11.64 -1.78
C ARG A 166 -1.54 11.85 -0.46
N SER A 167 -0.23 12.15 -0.51
CA SER A 167 0.58 12.40 0.68
C SER A 167 1.70 13.41 0.39
N ASP A 168 2.41 13.84 1.44
CA ASP A 168 3.41 14.90 1.41
C ASP A 168 4.83 14.43 1.03
N GLY A 169 4.96 13.22 0.51
CA GLY A 169 6.26 12.70 0.08
C GLY A 169 6.75 13.28 -1.23
N ALA A 170 8.02 13.03 -1.55
CA ALA A 170 8.64 13.49 -2.77
C ALA A 170 9.72 12.53 -3.29
N VAL A 171 10.03 12.63 -4.58
CA VAL A 171 11.23 12.05 -5.16
C VAL A 171 12.38 13.04 -5.01
N ALA A 172 13.48 12.62 -4.41
CA ALA A 172 14.72 13.39 -4.35
C ALA A 172 15.78 12.76 -5.26
N ALA A 173 16.40 13.57 -6.11
CA ALA A 173 17.50 13.18 -6.98
C ALA A 173 18.66 14.16 -6.83
N TYR A 174 19.91 13.65 -6.87
CA TYR A 174 21.15 14.43 -6.74
C TYR A 174 22.32 13.71 -7.44
#